data_463c4b2b1e1c53047ae24bca87c2030d
#
_entry.id   463c4b2b1e1c53047ae24bca87c2030d
#
_cell.length_a   1.000
_cell.length_b   1.000
_cell.length_c   1.000
_cell.angle_alpha   90.00
_cell.angle_beta   90.00
_cell.angle_gamma   90.00
#
_symmetry.space_group_name_H-M   'P 1'
#
loop_
_entity.id
_entity.type
_entity.pdbx_description
1 polymer ?
#
loop_
_entity_poly.entity_id
_entity_poly.type
_entity_poly.pdbx_seq_one_letter_code
_entity_poly.pdbx_strand_id
1 'polypeptide(L)'
;VAGAGVVLLEPTNEEGILDALLLSNGTGKEFLNIEGGGSLYPASSQLLVDEKRYIKQDGKVVFKNAIQSMSDTCLNVLKRNDFTVENVNWLVPHQANKRIIDAVGNEINIEEGKTLVNIEHYGNTIAATIPLCMWENTSKLKKGDLLMLTAFGAGFSWGASLLRWTI
;
A
#
# COMPACT_ATOMS: atom_id res chain seq x y z
N VAL A 1 9.04 -13.53 3.48
CA VAL A 1 9.72 -12.55 4.34
C VAL A 1 8.76 -12.14 5.45
N ALA A 2 9.24 -12.04 6.70
CA ALA A 2 8.44 -11.57 7.84
C ALA A 2 8.96 -10.19 8.27
N GLY A 3 8.03 -9.29 8.62
CA GLY A 3 8.36 -7.97 9.13
C GLY A 3 7.26 -7.49 10.07
N ALA A 4 7.61 -6.61 11.00
CA ALA A 4 6.68 -5.94 11.88
C ALA A 4 6.94 -4.43 11.85
N GLY A 5 5.87 -3.65 11.91
CA GLY A 5 5.95 -2.21 12.00
C GLY A 5 4.92 -1.70 13.00
N VAL A 6 5.28 -0.68 13.75
CA VAL A 6 4.39 -0.01 14.72
C VAL A 6 4.40 1.47 14.44
N VAL A 7 3.23 2.09 14.48
CA VAL A 7 3.07 3.54 14.39
C VAL A 7 2.32 4.00 15.64
N LEU A 8 2.90 4.94 16.35
CA LEU A 8 2.25 5.57 17.49
C LEU A 8 1.47 6.79 16.98
N LEU A 9 0.18 6.81 17.27
CA LEU A 9 -0.69 7.96 16.99
C LEU A 9 -1.10 8.60 18.31
N GLU A 10 -1.00 9.90 18.38
CA GLU A 10 -1.42 10.67 19.55
C GLU A 10 -2.25 11.89 19.13
N PRO A 11 -3.15 12.38 19.99
CA PRO A 11 -3.92 13.58 19.71
C PRO A 11 -2.99 14.78 19.53
N THR A 12 -3.26 15.59 18.53
CA THR A 12 -2.51 16.82 18.27
C THR A 12 -3.43 17.95 17.82
N ASN A 13 -3.01 19.19 18.05
CA ASN A 13 -3.65 20.39 17.49
C ASN A 13 -3.05 20.79 16.13
N GLU A 14 -2.00 20.09 15.69
CA GLU A 14 -1.39 20.27 14.37
C GLU A 14 -2.08 19.36 13.35
N GLU A 15 -1.87 19.62 12.06
CA GLU A 15 -2.27 18.69 11.02
C GLU A 15 -1.48 17.38 11.18
N GLY A 16 -2.18 16.26 11.10
CA GLY A 16 -1.62 14.92 11.14
C GLY A 16 -2.17 14.11 9.98
N ILE A 17 -3.03 13.11 10.26
CA ILE A 17 -3.77 12.39 9.21
C ILE A 17 -4.87 13.32 8.69
N LEU A 18 -4.75 13.76 7.43
CA LEU A 18 -5.68 14.70 6.81
C LEU A 18 -6.90 13.97 6.23
N ASP A 19 -6.67 12.87 5.52
CA ASP A 19 -7.73 12.11 4.87
C ASP A 19 -7.28 10.65 4.62
N ALA A 20 -8.26 9.77 4.48
CA ALA A 20 -8.04 8.40 4.03
C ALA A 20 -9.25 7.92 3.21
N LEU A 21 -8.98 7.21 2.13
CA LEU A 21 -9.99 6.56 1.30
C LEU A 21 -9.63 5.07 1.18
N LEU A 22 -10.50 4.21 1.73
CA LEU A 22 -10.34 2.77 1.75
C LEU A 22 -11.47 2.15 0.92
N LEU A 23 -11.12 1.29 -0.02
CA LEU A 23 -12.04 0.72 -1.00
C LEU A 23 -11.82 -0.80 -1.10
N SER A 24 -12.86 -1.50 -1.53
CA SER A 24 -12.78 -2.94 -1.78
C SER A 24 -13.67 -3.37 -2.93
N ASN A 25 -13.25 -4.44 -3.62
CA ASN A 25 -14.03 -5.09 -4.66
C ASN A 25 -13.87 -6.61 -4.56
N GLY A 26 -14.89 -7.28 -4.03
CA GLY A 26 -14.90 -8.73 -3.82
C GLY A 26 -14.87 -9.57 -5.10
N THR A 27 -15.10 -8.98 -6.29
CA THR A 27 -14.98 -9.70 -7.56
C THR A 27 -13.53 -10.11 -7.88
N GLY A 28 -12.55 -9.47 -7.21
CA GLY A 28 -11.13 -9.77 -7.35
C GLY A 28 -10.64 -11.01 -6.57
N LYS A 29 -11.50 -11.63 -5.75
CA LYS A 29 -11.12 -12.72 -4.83
C LYS A 29 -10.42 -13.91 -5.49
N GLU A 30 -10.73 -14.20 -6.75
CA GLU A 30 -10.17 -15.35 -7.46
C GLU A 30 -8.74 -15.10 -7.97
N PHE A 31 -8.34 -13.83 -8.09
CA PHE A 31 -7.06 -13.44 -8.67
C PHE A 31 -5.94 -13.27 -7.63
N LEU A 32 -6.28 -13.16 -6.35
CA LEU A 32 -5.29 -13.08 -5.25
C LEU A 32 -5.93 -13.61 -3.97
N ASN A 33 -5.64 -14.86 -3.60
CA ASN A 33 -6.22 -15.48 -2.42
C ASN A 33 -5.37 -16.65 -1.89
N ILE A 34 -5.76 -17.15 -0.72
CA ILE A 34 -5.44 -18.48 -0.19
C ILE A 34 -6.77 -19.18 0.02
N GLU A 35 -7.02 -20.28 -0.70
CA GLU A 35 -8.33 -20.95 -0.64
C GLU A 35 -8.56 -21.68 0.67
N GLY A 36 -7.51 -22.28 1.23
CA GLY A 36 -7.59 -23.14 2.41
C GLY A 36 -7.29 -22.44 3.72
N GLY A 37 -7.78 -23.00 4.81
CA GLY A 37 -7.59 -22.51 6.19
C GLY A 37 -8.71 -21.62 6.71
N GLY A 38 -9.69 -21.26 5.88
CA GLY A 38 -10.89 -20.52 6.29
C GLY A 38 -12.09 -21.43 6.54
N SER A 39 -13.26 -20.83 6.80
CA SER A 39 -14.49 -21.56 7.09
C SER A 39 -15.03 -22.39 5.92
N LEU A 40 -14.75 -21.98 4.66
CA LEU A 40 -15.16 -22.73 3.47
C LEU A 40 -14.32 -23.99 3.28
N TYR A 41 -13.04 -23.93 3.52
CA TYR A 41 -12.08 -25.02 3.47
C TYR A 41 -11.28 -25.05 4.78
N PRO A 42 -11.84 -25.63 5.87
CA PRO A 42 -11.17 -25.67 7.18
C PRO A 42 -9.83 -26.42 7.11
N ALA A 43 -8.94 -26.10 8.05
CA ALA A 43 -7.64 -26.76 8.12
C ALA A 43 -7.80 -28.30 8.21
N SER A 44 -7.15 -28.99 7.29
CA SER A 44 -7.15 -30.45 7.21
C SER A 44 -5.91 -30.97 6.50
N SER A 45 -5.60 -32.26 6.66
CA SER A 45 -4.51 -32.89 5.91
C SER A 45 -4.73 -32.87 4.39
N GLN A 46 -5.99 -32.84 3.95
CA GLN A 46 -6.32 -32.75 2.52
C GLN A 46 -5.87 -31.44 1.89
N LEU A 47 -5.88 -30.32 2.63
CA LEU A 47 -5.36 -29.04 2.11
C LEU A 47 -3.88 -29.09 1.72
N LEU A 48 -3.12 -29.99 2.35
CA LEU A 48 -1.70 -30.18 2.02
C LEU A 48 -1.55 -30.86 0.65
N VAL A 49 -2.43 -31.80 0.34
CA VAL A 49 -2.45 -32.52 -0.94
C VAL A 49 -2.99 -31.64 -2.05
N ASP A 50 -4.06 -30.87 -1.78
CA ASP A 50 -4.73 -30.02 -2.77
C ASP A 50 -4.00 -28.69 -3.02
N GLU A 51 -2.87 -28.47 -2.37
CA GLU A 51 -2.09 -27.21 -2.47
C GLU A 51 -2.86 -25.93 -2.15
N LYS A 52 -4.07 -26.02 -1.57
CA LYS A 52 -4.95 -24.89 -1.25
C LYS A 52 -4.40 -23.95 -0.18
N ARG A 53 -3.32 -24.34 0.47
CA ARG A 53 -2.60 -23.51 1.48
C ARG A 53 -1.68 -22.47 0.87
N TYR A 54 -1.42 -22.54 -0.41
CA TYR A 54 -0.52 -21.59 -1.09
C TYR A 54 -1.28 -20.39 -1.62
N ILE A 55 -0.56 -19.26 -1.69
CA ILE A 55 -1.07 -18.05 -2.32
C ILE A 55 -1.26 -18.33 -3.82
N LYS A 56 -2.46 -18.12 -4.31
CA LYS A 56 -2.78 -18.05 -5.75
C LYS A 56 -2.77 -16.59 -6.18
N GLN A 57 -2.08 -16.32 -7.28
CA GLN A 57 -2.01 -14.97 -7.82
C GLN A 57 -2.01 -14.98 -9.34
N ASP A 58 -2.99 -14.31 -9.96
CA ASP A 58 -2.89 -13.88 -11.35
C ASP A 58 -2.10 -12.58 -11.42
N GLY A 59 -0.82 -12.69 -11.70
CA GLY A 59 0.10 -11.56 -11.68
C GLY A 59 -0.27 -10.44 -12.67
N LYS A 60 -0.89 -10.75 -13.83
CA LYS A 60 -1.29 -9.75 -14.82
C LYS A 60 -2.51 -8.96 -14.34
N VAL A 61 -3.52 -9.67 -13.83
CA VAL A 61 -4.75 -9.05 -13.32
C VAL A 61 -4.44 -8.19 -12.09
N VAL A 62 -3.67 -8.75 -11.14
CA VAL A 62 -3.24 -8.04 -9.93
C VAL A 62 -2.43 -6.78 -10.28
N PHE A 63 -1.45 -6.89 -11.18
CA PHE A 63 -0.61 -5.76 -11.61
C PHE A 63 -1.45 -4.61 -12.17
N LYS A 64 -2.34 -4.90 -13.13
CA LYS A 64 -3.20 -3.90 -13.76
C LYS A 64 -4.12 -3.21 -12.75
N ASN A 65 -4.81 -4.01 -11.91
CA ASN A 65 -5.74 -3.46 -10.92
C ASN A 65 -5.01 -2.67 -9.84
N ALA A 66 -3.83 -3.13 -9.39
CA ALA A 66 -3.05 -2.41 -8.39
C ALA A 66 -2.67 -1.00 -8.85
N ILE A 67 -2.09 -0.87 -10.05
CA ILE A 67 -1.69 0.43 -10.59
C ILE A 67 -2.90 1.36 -10.69
N GLN A 68 -3.95 0.93 -11.38
CA GLN A 68 -5.14 1.75 -11.59
C GLN A 68 -5.78 2.18 -10.26
N SER A 69 -6.03 1.20 -9.37
CA SER A 69 -6.74 1.46 -8.12
C SER A 69 -5.93 2.35 -7.16
N MET A 70 -4.62 2.12 -7.04
CA MET A 70 -3.75 2.95 -6.19
C MET A 70 -3.65 4.38 -6.74
N SER A 71 -3.44 4.53 -8.04
CA SER A 71 -3.30 5.85 -8.68
C SER A 71 -4.58 6.66 -8.60
N ASP A 72 -5.72 6.07 -8.99
CA ASP A 72 -7.02 6.74 -8.93
C ASP A 72 -7.36 7.17 -7.49
N THR A 73 -7.03 6.33 -6.52
CA THR A 73 -7.32 6.64 -5.11
C THR A 73 -6.44 7.76 -4.59
N CYS A 74 -5.14 7.78 -4.94
CA CYS A 74 -4.25 8.88 -4.61
C CYS A 74 -4.76 10.21 -5.18
N LEU A 75 -5.08 10.25 -6.46
CA LEU A 75 -5.60 11.45 -7.12
C LEU A 75 -6.94 11.91 -6.51
N ASN A 76 -7.80 10.97 -6.14
CA ASN A 76 -9.08 11.28 -5.51
C ASN A 76 -8.91 11.87 -4.10
N VAL A 77 -8.00 11.31 -3.28
CA VAL A 77 -7.68 11.85 -1.96
C VAL A 77 -7.09 13.26 -2.08
N LEU A 78 -6.18 13.51 -3.01
CA LEU A 78 -5.63 14.84 -3.25
C LEU A 78 -6.73 15.83 -3.63
N LYS A 79 -7.57 15.48 -4.61
CA LYS A 79 -8.67 16.33 -5.06
C LYS A 79 -9.67 16.67 -3.95
N ARG A 80 -9.97 15.73 -3.07
CA ARG A 80 -10.90 15.93 -1.94
C ARG A 80 -10.39 16.94 -0.91
N ASN A 81 -9.08 17.16 -0.88
CA ASN A 81 -8.39 18.03 0.07
C ASN A 81 -7.80 19.28 -0.60
N ASP A 82 -8.21 19.59 -1.83
CA ASP A 82 -7.74 20.73 -2.62
C ASP A 82 -6.21 20.75 -2.84
N PHE A 83 -5.58 19.56 -2.86
CA PHE A 83 -4.18 19.37 -3.21
C PHE A 83 -4.01 18.86 -4.62
N THR A 84 -2.82 19.08 -5.17
CA THR A 84 -2.35 18.49 -6.42
C THR A 84 -1.12 17.60 -6.15
N VAL A 85 -0.66 16.88 -7.16
CA VAL A 85 0.49 15.96 -7.01
C VAL A 85 1.78 16.73 -6.68
N GLU A 86 1.90 17.96 -7.17
CA GLU A 86 3.05 18.83 -6.90
C GLU A 86 3.19 19.19 -5.41
N ASN A 87 2.09 19.16 -4.65
CA ASN A 87 2.11 19.39 -3.21
C ASN A 87 2.67 18.20 -2.42
N VAL A 88 2.69 17.00 -3.01
CA VAL A 88 3.19 15.79 -2.36
C VAL A 88 4.71 15.85 -2.27
N ASN A 89 5.24 15.78 -1.04
CA ASN A 89 6.67 15.67 -0.81
C ASN A 89 7.15 14.24 -1.00
N TRP A 90 6.37 13.26 -0.52
CA TRP A 90 6.75 11.85 -0.59
C TRP A 90 5.56 10.94 -0.90
N LEU A 91 5.70 10.10 -1.92
CA LEU A 91 4.84 8.95 -2.15
C LEU A 91 5.43 7.74 -1.42
N VAL A 92 4.63 7.09 -0.58
CA VAL A 92 5.02 5.91 0.20
C VAL A 92 4.10 4.74 -0.15
N PRO A 93 4.36 4.02 -1.23
CA PRO A 93 3.51 2.90 -1.63
C PRO A 93 3.87 1.63 -0.85
N HIS A 94 2.91 0.73 -0.77
CA HIS A 94 3.15 -0.64 -0.34
C HIS A 94 4.27 -1.29 -1.16
N GLN A 95 5.26 -1.86 -0.49
CA GLN A 95 6.46 -2.44 -1.11
C GLN A 95 6.21 -3.89 -1.58
N ALA A 96 5.26 -4.07 -2.51
CA ALA A 96 4.90 -5.39 -3.03
C ALA A 96 5.76 -5.83 -4.23
N ASN A 97 6.01 -4.89 -5.14
CA ASN A 97 6.71 -5.11 -6.40
C ASN A 97 7.24 -3.78 -6.93
N LYS A 98 8.54 -3.71 -7.21
CA LYS A 98 9.19 -2.48 -7.71
C LYS A 98 8.50 -1.92 -8.96
N ARG A 99 8.08 -2.79 -9.88
CA ARG A 99 7.39 -2.38 -11.11
C ARG A 99 6.03 -1.73 -10.85
N ILE A 100 5.30 -2.18 -9.81
CA ILE A 100 4.03 -1.56 -9.40
C ILE A 100 4.32 -0.19 -8.78
N ILE A 101 5.33 -0.11 -7.90
CA ILE A 101 5.76 1.15 -7.27
C ILE A 101 6.06 2.21 -8.33
N ASP A 102 6.91 1.87 -9.30
CA ASP A 102 7.30 2.77 -10.38
C ASP A 102 6.11 3.16 -11.26
N ALA A 103 5.26 2.19 -11.60
CA ALA A 103 4.10 2.44 -12.44
C ALA A 103 3.07 3.35 -11.77
N VAL A 104 2.83 3.21 -10.45
CA VAL A 104 1.95 4.11 -9.69
C VAL A 104 2.52 5.52 -9.66
N GLY A 105 3.81 5.67 -9.38
CA GLY A 105 4.48 6.97 -9.40
C GLY A 105 4.38 7.67 -10.76
N ASN A 106 4.60 6.94 -11.84
CA ASN A 106 4.47 7.45 -13.21
C ASN A 106 3.02 7.82 -13.56
N GLU A 107 2.05 6.97 -13.19
CA GLU A 107 0.63 7.19 -13.50
C GLU A 107 0.08 8.46 -12.84
N ILE A 108 0.50 8.76 -11.61
CA ILE A 108 0.10 10.00 -10.93
C ILE A 108 1.01 11.18 -11.28
N ASN A 109 2.06 10.99 -12.07
CA ASN A 109 3.06 11.99 -12.43
C ASN A 109 3.80 12.60 -11.22
N ILE A 110 4.12 11.78 -10.21
CA ILE A 110 4.96 12.25 -9.10
C ILE A 110 6.37 12.59 -9.60
N GLU A 111 6.96 13.64 -9.07
CA GLU A 111 8.35 14.05 -9.42
C GLU A 111 9.35 12.91 -9.13
N GLU A 112 10.31 12.73 -10.03
CA GLU A 112 11.36 11.74 -9.86
C GLU A 112 12.12 11.95 -8.54
N GLY A 113 12.38 10.86 -7.83
CA GLY A 113 13.03 10.87 -6.51
C GLY A 113 12.09 11.09 -5.33
N LYS A 114 10.82 11.44 -5.53
CA LYS A 114 9.83 11.61 -4.45
C LYS A 114 9.06 10.33 -4.08
N THR A 115 9.40 9.19 -4.66
CA THR A 115 8.83 7.88 -4.26
C THR A 115 9.80 7.17 -3.33
N LEU A 116 9.36 6.84 -2.11
CA LEU A 116 10.17 6.07 -1.17
C LEU A 116 10.12 4.58 -1.53
N VAL A 117 11.29 3.96 -1.58
CA VAL A 117 11.45 2.56 -1.96
C VAL A 117 12.45 1.90 -1.02
N ASN A 118 12.12 0.70 -0.53
CA ASN A 118 13.02 -0.15 0.25
C ASN A 118 12.78 -1.65 0.03
N ILE A 119 11.99 -2.01 -0.97
CA ILE A 119 11.68 -3.40 -1.30
C ILE A 119 12.93 -4.25 -1.55
N GLU A 120 14.00 -3.65 -2.05
CA GLU A 120 15.27 -4.32 -2.33
C GLU A 120 15.94 -4.84 -1.04
N HIS A 121 15.73 -4.15 0.09
CA HIS A 121 16.28 -4.53 1.39
C HIS A 121 15.42 -5.57 2.11
N TYR A 122 14.10 -5.41 2.09
CA TYR A 122 13.19 -6.18 2.97
C TYR A 122 12.23 -7.09 2.20
N GLY A 123 12.08 -6.91 0.89
CA GLY A 123 11.04 -7.58 0.12
C GLY A 123 9.63 -7.14 0.55
N ASN A 124 8.63 -7.94 0.21
CA ASN A 124 7.25 -7.70 0.60
C ASN A 124 6.99 -8.22 2.04
N THR A 125 6.99 -7.32 3.01
CA THR A 125 6.67 -7.60 4.42
C THR A 125 5.20 -7.32 4.75
N ILE A 126 4.31 -7.41 3.76
CA ILE A 126 2.84 -7.24 3.89
C ILE A 126 2.50 -5.87 4.50
N ALA A 127 1.72 -5.83 5.59
CA ALA A 127 1.30 -4.57 6.22
C ALA A 127 2.47 -3.75 6.81
N ALA A 128 3.58 -4.39 7.13
CA ALA A 128 4.75 -3.72 7.68
C ALA A 128 5.55 -2.92 6.64
N THR A 129 5.28 -3.05 5.33
CA THR A 129 6.08 -2.42 4.28
C THR A 129 6.07 -0.89 4.36
N ILE A 130 4.92 -0.27 4.57
CA ILE A 130 4.81 1.20 4.67
C ILE A 130 5.53 1.72 5.91
N PRO A 131 5.24 1.25 7.15
CA PRO A 131 5.92 1.75 8.33
C PRO A 131 7.43 1.50 8.31
N LEU A 132 7.91 0.37 7.77
CA LEU A 132 9.34 0.12 7.60
C LEU A 132 9.97 1.06 6.57
N CYS A 133 9.28 1.34 5.47
CA CYS A 133 9.75 2.27 4.45
C CYS A 133 9.85 3.71 5.01
N MET A 134 8.87 4.15 5.78
CA MET A 134 8.89 5.44 6.46
C MET A 134 10.03 5.50 7.48
N TRP A 135 10.18 4.48 8.32
CA TRP A 135 11.23 4.41 9.33
C TRP A 135 12.64 4.50 8.70
N GLU A 136 12.92 3.73 7.68
CA GLU A 136 14.23 3.73 7.01
C GLU A 136 14.55 5.07 6.34
N ASN A 137 13.54 5.79 5.90
CA ASN A 137 13.68 7.09 5.25
C ASN A 137 13.42 8.29 6.18
N THR A 138 13.34 8.09 7.51
CA THR A 138 13.03 9.16 8.47
C THR A 138 13.97 10.36 8.32
N SER A 139 15.24 10.15 7.98
CA SER A 139 16.21 11.24 7.77
C SER A 139 15.91 12.13 6.57
N LYS A 140 15.06 11.68 5.64
CA LYS A 140 14.62 12.46 4.47
C LYS A 140 13.36 13.26 4.77
N LEU A 141 12.54 12.77 5.72
CA LEU A 141 11.26 13.38 6.07
C LEU A 141 11.49 14.62 6.92
N LYS A 142 10.77 15.69 6.62
CA LYS A 142 10.84 16.96 7.34
C LYS A 142 9.49 17.31 7.89
N LYS A 143 9.46 17.93 9.08
CA LYS A 143 8.23 18.46 9.63
C LYS A 143 7.51 19.35 8.61
N GLY A 144 6.23 19.07 8.39
CA GLY A 144 5.41 19.73 7.39
C GLY A 144 5.34 19.04 6.03
N ASP A 145 6.17 18.02 5.76
CA ASP A 145 6.07 17.25 4.51
C ASP A 145 4.70 16.60 4.36
N LEU A 146 4.15 16.67 3.16
CA LEU A 146 2.91 16.01 2.78
C LEU A 146 3.24 14.63 2.21
N LEU A 147 2.80 13.59 2.91
CA LEU A 147 3.03 12.19 2.54
C LEU A 147 1.75 11.57 2.00
N MET A 148 1.85 10.92 0.83
CA MET A 148 0.79 10.11 0.25
C MET A 148 1.14 8.63 0.44
N LEU A 149 0.41 7.95 1.31
CA LEU A 149 0.52 6.50 1.50
C LEU A 149 -0.48 5.80 0.60
N THR A 150 -0.11 4.68 -0.03
CA THR A 150 -1.06 3.89 -0.82
C THR A 150 -0.70 2.42 -0.82
N ALA A 151 -1.71 1.56 -0.85
CA ALA A 151 -1.56 0.11 -0.86
C ALA A 151 -2.67 -0.58 -1.65
N PHE A 152 -2.36 -1.78 -2.13
CA PHE A 152 -3.30 -2.70 -2.77
C PHE A 152 -3.01 -4.13 -2.29
N GLY A 153 -4.04 -4.91 -2.09
CA GLY A 153 -3.92 -6.30 -1.63
C GLY A 153 -5.12 -7.17 -2.01
N ALA A 154 -5.08 -8.39 -1.45
CA ALA A 154 -6.16 -9.35 -1.64
C ALA A 154 -7.52 -8.78 -1.20
N GLY A 155 -8.56 -9.24 -1.91
CA GLY A 155 -9.91 -8.81 -1.68
C GLY A 155 -10.67 -8.64 -3.01
N PHE A 156 -10.40 -7.76 -3.98
CA PHE A 156 -9.33 -6.77 -3.79
C PHE A 156 -9.67 -5.72 -2.74
N SER A 157 -8.65 -5.24 -2.03
CA SER A 157 -8.76 -4.12 -1.12
C SER A 157 -7.61 -3.15 -1.38
N TRP A 158 -7.90 -1.87 -1.38
CA TRP A 158 -6.88 -0.84 -1.62
C TRP A 158 -7.25 0.45 -0.91
N GLY A 159 -6.28 1.36 -0.84
CA GLY A 159 -6.54 2.65 -0.26
C GLY A 159 -5.37 3.61 -0.42
N ALA A 160 -5.66 4.86 -0.08
CA ALA A 160 -4.67 5.89 0.09
C ALA A 160 -4.98 6.72 1.34
N SER A 161 -3.93 7.22 1.96
CA SER A 161 -4.02 8.14 3.10
C SER A 161 -3.07 9.30 2.89
N LEU A 162 -3.56 10.50 3.17
CA LEU A 162 -2.80 11.74 3.10
C LEU A 162 -2.50 12.20 4.52
N LEU A 163 -1.24 12.45 4.80
CA LEU A 163 -0.83 12.91 6.12
C LEU A 163 0.25 13.99 6.04
N ARG A 164 0.25 14.86 7.05
CA ARG A 164 1.31 15.83 7.31
C ARG A 164 2.30 15.22 8.29
N TRP A 165 3.58 15.20 7.94
CA TRP A 165 4.62 14.72 8.85
C TRP A 165 4.84 15.73 9.97
N THR A 166 4.76 15.30 11.23
CA THR A 166 4.74 16.21 12.40
C THR A 166 6.02 16.22 13.23
N ILE A 167 6.96 15.34 12.92
CA ILE A 167 8.24 15.18 13.65
C ILE A 167 9.43 15.41 12.75
#